data_414a05093e69d0adab2a7c627832afe7
#
_entry.id   414a05093e69d0adab2a7c627832afe7
#
_cell.length_a   1.000
_cell.length_b   1.000
_cell.length_c   1.000
_cell.angle_alpha   90.00
_cell.angle_beta   90.00
_cell.angle_gamma   90.00
#
_symmetry.space_group_name_H-M   'P 1'
#
loop_
_entity.id
_entity.type
_entity.pdbx_description
1 polymer ?
#
loop_
_entity_poly.entity_id
_entity_poly.type
_entity_poly.pdbx_seq_one_letter_code
_entity_poly.pdbx_strand_id
1 'polypeptide(L)'
;MRRNFFASALLFALSASFCFAQSGSVAILEDFKPSILNQPGQEYPQVNSQRYARFRIIAPAADSVRVSLGLGGRGGTKLAKAADGSWMGTTAGPMDEGFHYYNVNIDGGKFNDPGTLSFYGSIRWESGIEIPAHDQDFYALKDVPHGHVQQV
;
A
#
# COMPACT_ATOMS: atom_id res chain seq x y z
N MET A 1 27.42 67.06 44.78
CA MET A 1 27.14 66.77 43.37
C MET A 1 27.21 65.26 43.15
N ARG A 2 26.07 64.54 43.04
CA ARG A 2 26.01 63.12 42.74
C ARG A 2 25.26 62.98 41.40
N ARG A 3 25.95 62.49 40.38
CA ARG A 3 25.37 62.19 39.04
C ARG A 3 24.91 60.75 39.01
N ASN A 4 23.59 60.54 38.90
CA ASN A 4 22.99 59.24 38.69
C ASN A 4 23.04 58.91 37.19
N PHE A 5 23.69 57.80 36.84
CA PHE A 5 23.63 57.20 35.51
C PHE A 5 22.48 56.14 35.52
N PHE A 6 21.42 56.43 34.79
CA PHE A 6 20.43 55.44 34.45
C PHE A 6 20.92 54.63 33.24
N ALA A 7 21.20 53.36 33.45
CA ALA A 7 21.47 52.40 32.39
C ALA A 7 20.12 51.78 31.97
N SER A 8 19.64 52.15 30.77
CA SER A 8 18.49 51.50 30.15
C SER A 8 18.94 50.21 29.48
N ALA A 9 18.57 49.05 30.07
CA ALA A 9 18.74 47.78 29.44
C ALA A 9 17.57 47.49 28.46
N LEU A 10 17.86 47.51 27.16
CA LEU A 10 16.91 47.17 26.10
C LEU A 10 16.84 45.64 25.96
N LEU A 11 15.76 45.04 26.42
CA LEU A 11 15.51 43.57 26.31
C LEU A 11 14.97 43.32 24.87
N PHE A 12 15.78 42.76 23.98
CA PHE A 12 15.32 42.23 22.70
C PHE A 12 14.71 40.84 22.91
N ALA A 13 13.37 40.73 22.90
CA ALA A 13 12.69 39.47 22.88
C ALA A 13 12.71 38.88 21.47
N LEU A 14 13.57 37.91 21.23
CA LEU A 14 13.62 37.13 19.97
C LEU A 14 12.46 36.14 19.97
N SER A 15 11.35 36.48 19.34
CA SER A 15 10.23 35.54 19.11
C SER A 15 10.59 34.59 17.98
N ALA A 16 11.07 33.40 18.31
CA ALA A 16 11.23 32.30 17.34
C ALA A 16 9.84 31.76 16.97
N SER A 17 9.34 32.16 15.82
CA SER A 17 8.13 31.54 15.24
C SER A 17 8.50 30.15 14.73
N PHE A 18 8.13 29.10 15.50
CA PHE A 18 8.16 27.73 15.02
C PHE A 18 7.06 27.54 13.99
N CYS A 19 7.43 27.57 12.73
CA CYS A 19 6.55 27.15 11.64
C CYS A 19 6.43 25.61 11.67
N PHE A 20 5.39 25.07 12.30
CA PHE A 20 5.03 23.68 12.17
C PHE A 20 4.51 23.48 10.75
N ALA A 21 5.33 22.90 9.87
CA ALA A 21 4.86 22.36 8.62
C ALA A 21 3.91 21.20 8.95
N GLN A 22 2.61 21.43 8.88
CA GLN A 22 1.61 20.37 8.86
C GLN A 22 1.85 19.56 7.59
N SER A 23 2.43 18.37 7.74
CA SER A 23 2.40 17.35 6.70
C SER A 23 0.91 16.98 6.52
N GLY A 24 0.25 17.62 5.57
CA GLY A 24 -1.11 17.28 5.20
C GLY A 24 -1.10 15.82 4.72
N SER A 25 -1.64 14.89 5.50
CA SER A 25 -1.89 13.55 5.03
C SER A 25 -2.88 13.66 3.87
N VAL A 26 -2.46 13.27 2.67
CA VAL A 26 -3.38 13.18 1.53
C VAL A 26 -4.47 12.20 1.92
N ALA A 27 -5.73 12.64 1.87
CA ALA A 27 -6.85 11.76 2.15
C ALA A 27 -6.90 10.63 1.11
N ILE A 28 -6.99 9.39 1.58
CA ILE A 28 -7.14 8.23 0.70
C ILE A 28 -8.55 8.24 0.14
N LEU A 29 -8.67 8.19 -1.19
CA LEU A 29 -9.96 8.09 -1.86
C LEU A 29 -10.54 6.69 -1.70
N GLU A 30 -11.84 6.61 -1.39
CA GLU A 30 -12.57 5.35 -1.17
C GLU A 30 -13.16 4.79 -2.49
N ASP A 31 -12.48 4.98 -3.61
CA ASP A 31 -12.84 4.47 -4.93
C ASP A 31 -12.16 3.15 -5.27
N PHE A 32 -11.91 2.32 -4.26
CA PHE A 32 -11.28 1.01 -4.39
C PHE A 32 -12.07 0.06 -5.28
N LYS A 33 -11.36 -0.64 -6.17
CA LYS A 33 -11.92 -1.66 -7.07
C LYS A 33 -11.10 -2.95 -6.94
N PRO A 34 -11.72 -4.13 -7.12
CA PRO A 34 -11.00 -5.39 -7.17
C PRO A 34 -9.85 -5.35 -8.18
N SER A 35 -8.70 -5.91 -7.81
CA SER A 35 -7.58 -6.08 -8.74
C SER A 35 -7.99 -7.02 -9.88
N ILE A 36 -7.50 -6.74 -11.09
CA ILE A 36 -7.77 -7.58 -12.27
C ILE A 36 -7.19 -9.00 -12.16
N LEU A 37 -6.30 -9.22 -11.21
CA LEU A 37 -5.70 -10.54 -10.94
C LEU A 37 -6.43 -11.31 -9.84
N ASN A 38 -7.56 -10.83 -9.35
CA ASN A 38 -8.36 -11.57 -8.37
C ASN A 38 -8.94 -12.84 -8.99
N GLN A 39 -9.07 -13.88 -8.16
CA GLN A 39 -9.84 -15.06 -8.52
C GLN A 39 -11.30 -14.68 -8.80
N PRO A 40 -12.01 -15.38 -9.69
CA PRO A 40 -13.42 -15.10 -9.97
C PRO A 40 -14.27 -15.01 -8.69
N GLY A 41 -15.00 -13.90 -8.54
CA GLY A 41 -15.87 -13.65 -7.38
C GLY A 41 -15.15 -13.14 -6.13
N GLN A 42 -13.85 -12.89 -6.17
CA GLN A 42 -13.10 -12.32 -5.05
C GLN A 42 -13.05 -10.78 -5.14
N GLU A 43 -13.42 -10.14 -4.02
CA GLU A 43 -13.43 -8.68 -3.91
C GLU A 43 -12.05 -8.09 -3.53
N TYR A 44 -11.16 -8.90 -2.98
CA TYR A 44 -9.84 -8.47 -2.51
C TYR A 44 -8.73 -9.31 -3.12
N PRO A 45 -7.54 -8.71 -3.27
CA PRO A 45 -7.13 -7.32 -2.99
C PRO A 45 -7.79 -6.28 -3.90
N GLN A 46 -7.85 -5.04 -3.41
CA GLN A 46 -8.40 -3.89 -4.14
C GLN A 46 -7.33 -2.85 -4.38
N VAL A 47 -7.51 -2.04 -5.44
CA VAL A 47 -6.65 -0.89 -5.74
C VAL A 47 -7.52 0.32 -6.01
N ASN A 48 -7.12 1.51 -5.54
CA ASN A 48 -7.80 2.77 -5.80
C ASN A 48 -7.11 3.60 -6.89
N SER A 49 -7.75 4.68 -7.33
CA SER A 49 -7.21 5.59 -8.35
C SER A 49 -5.89 6.28 -7.94
N GLN A 50 -5.59 6.33 -6.65
CA GLN A 50 -4.33 6.86 -6.11
C GLN A 50 -3.25 5.77 -5.98
N ARG A 51 -3.49 4.54 -6.47
CA ARG A 51 -2.56 3.39 -6.40
C ARG A 51 -2.31 2.84 -4.99
N TYR A 52 -3.23 3.09 -4.05
CA TYR A 52 -3.21 2.38 -2.78
C TYR A 52 -3.79 0.98 -2.96
N ALA A 53 -3.14 -0.01 -2.38
CA ALA A 53 -3.65 -1.38 -2.36
C ALA A 53 -4.27 -1.69 -0.98
N ARG A 54 -5.45 -2.33 -0.98
CA ARG A 54 -6.19 -2.73 0.22
C ARG A 54 -6.39 -4.23 0.23
N PHE A 55 -6.11 -4.84 1.36
CA PHE A 55 -6.18 -6.29 1.56
C PHE A 55 -7.21 -6.65 2.63
N ARG A 56 -7.85 -7.79 2.45
CA ARG A 56 -8.70 -8.44 3.46
C ARG A 56 -8.38 -9.92 3.50
N ILE A 57 -7.95 -10.40 4.66
CA ILE A 57 -7.57 -11.80 4.89
C ILE A 57 -8.44 -12.37 5.99
N ILE A 58 -9.01 -13.54 5.78
CA ILE A 58 -9.82 -14.22 6.79
C ILE A 58 -8.91 -15.18 7.57
N ALA A 59 -8.57 -14.78 8.78
CA ALA A 59 -7.73 -15.57 9.69
C ALA A 59 -8.15 -15.32 11.14
N PRO A 60 -9.33 -15.82 11.57
CA PRO A 60 -9.92 -15.46 12.87
C PRO A 60 -9.09 -15.91 14.06
N ALA A 61 -8.33 -17.01 13.93
CA ALA A 61 -7.48 -17.54 15.00
C ALA A 61 -6.06 -16.92 15.03
N ALA A 62 -5.71 -16.07 14.04
CA ALA A 62 -4.38 -15.49 13.97
C ALA A 62 -4.17 -14.40 15.02
N ASP A 63 -2.92 -14.29 15.50
CA ASP A 63 -2.45 -13.21 16.37
C ASP A 63 -1.88 -12.04 15.57
N SER A 64 -1.37 -12.31 14.35
CA SER A 64 -0.81 -11.29 13.47
C SER A 64 -0.99 -11.66 12.01
N VAL A 65 -1.35 -10.66 11.19
CA VAL A 65 -1.40 -10.80 9.74
C VAL A 65 -0.72 -9.59 9.08
N ARG A 66 0.08 -9.90 8.08
CA ARG A 66 0.84 -8.91 7.30
C ARG A 66 0.90 -9.34 5.84
N VAL A 67 0.84 -8.39 4.93
CA VAL A 67 1.10 -8.60 3.51
C VAL A 67 2.51 -8.09 3.19
N SER A 68 3.30 -8.84 2.40
CA SER A 68 4.69 -8.45 2.09
C SER A 68 4.79 -7.23 1.17
N LEU A 69 3.69 -6.84 0.51
CA LEU A 69 3.61 -5.65 -0.31
C LEU A 69 3.45 -4.39 0.55
N GLY A 70 4.18 -3.34 0.20
CA GLY A 70 4.09 -2.04 0.87
C GLY A 70 5.28 -1.15 0.58
N LEU A 71 5.18 0.12 0.94
CA LEU A 71 6.26 1.09 0.77
C LEU A 71 7.50 0.68 1.58
N GLY A 72 8.66 0.88 0.94
CA GLY A 72 9.97 0.64 1.58
C GLY A 72 10.43 -0.81 1.59
N GLY A 73 9.73 -1.76 0.99
CA GLY A 73 10.15 -3.15 0.75
C GLY A 73 10.46 -3.99 2.00
N ARG A 74 10.59 -3.38 3.17
CA ARG A 74 10.85 -4.05 4.44
C ARG A 74 9.63 -3.99 5.34
N GLY A 75 9.04 -5.16 5.61
CA GLY A 75 7.96 -5.28 6.55
C GLY A 75 6.55 -5.21 5.94
N GLY A 76 6.38 -4.75 4.71
CA GLY A 76 5.09 -4.74 4.02
C GLY A 76 3.98 -3.98 4.75
N THR A 77 2.73 -4.37 4.49
CA THR A 77 1.53 -3.78 5.09
C THR A 77 1.04 -4.64 6.25
N LYS A 78 1.00 -4.09 7.46
CA LYS A 78 0.39 -4.71 8.63
C LYS A 78 -1.13 -4.55 8.56
N LEU A 79 -1.87 -5.63 8.79
CA LEU A 79 -3.33 -5.60 8.83
C LEU A 79 -3.83 -5.48 10.27
N ALA A 80 -4.99 -4.88 10.43
CA ALA A 80 -5.71 -4.78 11.70
C ALA A 80 -6.87 -5.77 11.72
N LYS A 81 -7.07 -6.44 12.85
CA LYS A 81 -8.15 -7.42 13.05
C LYS A 81 -9.48 -6.69 13.23
N ALA A 82 -10.46 -7.05 12.45
CA ALA A 82 -11.83 -6.58 12.56
C ALA A 82 -12.65 -7.49 13.48
N ALA A 83 -13.84 -7.02 13.92
CA ALA A 83 -14.70 -7.77 14.83
C ALA A 83 -15.24 -9.08 14.26
N ASP A 84 -15.32 -9.20 12.93
CA ASP A 84 -15.74 -10.42 12.22
C ASP A 84 -14.63 -11.46 12.07
N GLY A 85 -13.44 -11.21 12.64
CA GLY A 85 -12.28 -12.10 12.54
C GLY A 85 -11.50 -11.95 11.24
N SER A 86 -11.91 -11.06 10.34
CA SER A 86 -11.11 -10.69 9.18
C SER A 86 -9.99 -9.70 9.56
N TRP A 87 -8.97 -9.65 8.72
CA TRP A 87 -7.86 -8.71 8.86
C TRP A 87 -7.84 -7.79 7.66
N MET A 88 -7.84 -6.49 7.91
CA MET A 88 -7.84 -5.47 6.84
C MET A 88 -6.67 -4.51 6.99
N GLY A 89 -6.17 -4.05 5.86
CA GLY A 89 -5.13 -3.02 5.81
C GLY A 89 -4.95 -2.45 4.43
N THR A 90 -4.51 -1.19 4.39
CA THR A 90 -4.20 -0.45 3.16
C THR A 90 -2.71 -0.09 3.20
N THR A 91 -2.02 -0.11 2.06
CA THR A 91 -0.62 0.31 1.96
C THR A 91 -0.43 1.72 2.52
N ALA A 92 0.72 1.99 3.12
CA ALA A 92 1.00 3.30 3.75
C ALA A 92 1.11 4.46 2.73
N GLY A 93 1.22 4.15 1.46
CA GLY A 93 1.29 5.10 0.36
C GLY A 93 1.01 4.43 -0.99
N PRO A 94 1.00 5.23 -2.06
CA PRO A 94 0.84 4.72 -3.41
C PRO A 94 1.91 3.70 -3.76
N MET A 95 1.51 2.63 -4.44
CA MET A 95 2.42 1.62 -4.98
C MET A 95 2.94 2.05 -6.36
N ASP A 96 4.06 1.50 -6.76
CA ASP A 96 4.53 1.64 -8.13
C ASP A 96 3.56 0.95 -9.10
N GLU A 97 3.45 1.49 -10.31
CA GLU A 97 2.61 0.93 -11.37
C GLU A 97 3.11 -0.43 -11.84
N GLY A 98 2.18 -1.27 -12.29
CA GLY A 98 2.47 -2.57 -12.88
C GLY A 98 2.28 -3.75 -11.93
N PHE A 99 2.84 -4.89 -12.32
CA PHE A 99 2.68 -6.16 -11.62
C PHE A 99 3.60 -6.28 -10.41
N HIS A 100 3.05 -6.72 -9.28
CA HIS A 100 3.80 -6.99 -8.06
C HIS A 100 3.53 -8.39 -7.52
N TYR A 101 4.59 -9.08 -7.10
CA TYR A 101 4.49 -10.28 -6.29
C TYR A 101 4.27 -9.92 -4.82
N TYR A 102 3.45 -10.72 -4.14
CA TYR A 102 3.31 -10.62 -2.68
C TYR A 102 2.96 -11.97 -2.05
N ASN A 103 3.12 -12.03 -0.74
CA ASN A 103 2.63 -13.13 0.10
C ASN A 103 1.99 -12.58 1.37
N VAL A 104 1.17 -13.42 2.00
CA VAL A 104 0.55 -13.14 3.29
C VAL A 104 1.38 -13.85 4.36
N ASN A 105 1.76 -13.11 5.39
CA ASN A 105 2.40 -13.66 6.59
C ASN A 105 1.36 -13.75 7.70
N ILE A 106 1.10 -14.95 8.18
CA ILE A 106 0.17 -15.23 9.30
C ILE A 106 1.01 -15.89 10.39
N ASP A 107 1.17 -15.22 11.53
CA ASP A 107 1.92 -15.70 12.70
C ASP A 107 3.32 -16.23 12.36
N GLY A 108 3.99 -15.58 11.41
CA GLY A 108 5.33 -15.95 10.94
C GLY A 108 5.36 -16.94 9.77
N GLY A 109 4.27 -17.63 9.46
CA GLY A 109 4.13 -18.49 8.29
C GLY A 109 3.86 -17.66 7.02
N LYS A 110 4.41 -18.09 5.87
CA LYS A 110 4.17 -17.46 4.56
C LYS A 110 3.20 -18.27 3.75
N PHE A 111 2.20 -17.59 3.21
CA PHE A 111 1.11 -18.19 2.42
C PHE A 111 0.83 -17.34 1.18
N ASN A 112 0.31 -17.97 0.15
CA ASN A 112 -0.32 -17.25 -0.95
C ASN A 112 -1.71 -16.78 -0.53
N ASP A 113 -2.12 -15.62 -1.06
CA ASP A 113 -3.47 -15.12 -0.88
C ASP A 113 -4.43 -15.93 -1.75
N PRO A 114 -5.44 -16.60 -1.18
CA PRO A 114 -6.41 -17.34 -1.97
C PRO A 114 -7.34 -16.43 -2.79
N GLY A 115 -7.37 -15.14 -2.51
CA GLY A 115 -8.19 -14.16 -3.23
C GLY A 115 -7.65 -13.76 -4.60
N THR A 116 -6.41 -14.13 -4.94
CA THR A 116 -5.78 -13.73 -6.19
C THR A 116 -5.08 -14.89 -6.90
N LEU A 117 -4.74 -14.68 -8.17
CA LEU A 117 -3.94 -15.63 -8.94
C LEU A 117 -2.51 -15.71 -8.39
N SER A 118 -1.95 -16.92 -8.43
CA SER A 118 -0.55 -17.17 -8.09
C SER A 118 0.29 -17.35 -9.34
N PHE A 119 1.50 -16.82 -9.31
CA PHE A 119 2.45 -16.83 -10.42
C PHE A 119 3.78 -17.42 -9.97
N TYR A 120 4.42 -18.19 -10.85
CA TYR A 120 5.75 -18.71 -10.58
C TYR A 120 6.79 -17.65 -10.95
N GLY A 121 7.43 -17.11 -9.90
CA GLY A 121 8.50 -16.14 -10.05
C GLY A 121 9.52 -16.28 -8.94
N SER A 122 10.77 -15.87 -9.17
CA SER A 122 11.83 -15.95 -8.16
C SER A 122 11.94 -17.33 -7.49
N ILE A 123 11.83 -18.41 -8.27
CA ILE A 123 11.91 -19.83 -7.86
C ILE A 123 10.76 -20.33 -6.97
N ARG A 124 9.68 -19.59 -6.83
CA ARG A 124 8.51 -19.99 -6.03
C ARG A 124 7.20 -19.43 -6.60
N TRP A 125 6.10 -19.99 -6.11
CA TRP A 125 4.76 -19.45 -6.36
C TRP A 125 4.45 -18.33 -5.36
N GLU A 126 4.04 -17.18 -5.86
CA GLU A 126 3.59 -16.04 -5.06
C GLU A 126 2.31 -15.45 -5.64
N SER A 127 1.52 -14.80 -4.80
CA SER A 127 0.34 -14.06 -5.22
C SER A 127 0.72 -12.86 -6.07
N GLY A 128 -0.13 -12.48 -7.01
CA GLY A 128 0.07 -11.30 -7.84
C GLY A 128 -0.98 -10.23 -7.59
N ILE A 129 -0.59 -8.98 -7.75
CA ILE A 129 -1.49 -7.83 -7.82
C ILE A 129 -1.03 -6.92 -8.95
N GLU A 130 -1.97 -6.39 -9.72
CA GLU A 130 -1.70 -5.39 -10.73
C GLU A 130 -2.11 -4.02 -10.21
N ILE A 131 -1.17 -3.10 -10.17
CA ILE A 131 -1.41 -1.68 -9.90
C ILE A 131 -1.59 -0.99 -11.25
N PRO A 132 -2.74 -0.36 -11.53
CA PRO A 132 -3.00 0.25 -12.82
C PRO A 132 -1.90 1.21 -13.26
N ALA A 133 -1.37 0.98 -14.46
CA ALA A 133 -0.33 1.78 -15.07
C ALA A 133 -0.92 2.72 -16.13
N HIS A 134 -0.24 3.84 -16.36
CA HIS A 134 -0.66 4.83 -17.38
C HIS A 134 -0.51 4.29 -18.82
N ASP A 135 0.30 3.25 -19.02
CA ASP A 135 0.59 2.61 -20.31
C ASP A 135 -0.05 1.22 -20.47
N GLN A 136 -1.07 0.88 -19.67
CA GLN A 136 -1.77 -0.41 -19.72
C GLN A 136 -2.26 -0.79 -21.11
N ASP A 137 -2.57 0.18 -21.97
CA ASP A 137 -2.96 -0.06 -23.35
C ASP A 137 -1.92 -0.81 -24.16
N PHE A 138 -0.64 -0.75 -23.77
CA PHE A 138 0.43 -1.45 -24.47
C PHE A 138 0.27 -2.97 -24.42
N TYR A 139 -0.14 -3.51 -23.27
CA TYR A 139 -0.32 -4.96 -23.05
C TYR A 139 -1.79 -5.39 -22.84
N ALA A 140 -2.73 -4.46 -23.00
CA ALA A 140 -4.14 -4.80 -22.95
C ALA A 140 -4.53 -5.74 -24.08
N LEU A 141 -5.50 -6.63 -23.80
CA LEU A 141 -6.08 -7.48 -24.83
C LEU A 141 -6.77 -6.60 -25.88
N LYS A 142 -6.30 -6.68 -27.12
CA LYS A 142 -6.82 -5.91 -28.28
C LYS A 142 -7.37 -6.86 -29.32
N ASP A 143 -8.31 -6.35 -30.12
CA ASP A 143 -8.79 -7.08 -31.31
C ASP A 143 -7.75 -6.97 -32.44
N VAL A 144 -6.74 -7.81 -32.35
CA VAL A 144 -5.66 -7.93 -33.35
C VAL A 144 -5.59 -9.37 -33.85
N PRO A 145 -5.10 -9.61 -35.07
CA PRO A 145 -4.89 -10.97 -35.57
C PRO A 145 -4.00 -11.77 -34.60
N HIS A 146 -4.53 -12.86 -34.09
CA HIS A 146 -3.79 -13.75 -33.18
C HIS A 146 -3.20 -14.92 -33.95
N GLY A 147 -2.03 -15.38 -33.50
CA GLY A 147 -1.43 -16.60 -34.01
C GLY A 147 -2.21 -17.86 -33.60
N HIS A 148 -1.96 -18.98 -34.25
CA HIS A 148 -2.53 -20.27 -33.90
C HIS A 148 -1.58 -21.00 -32.93
N VAL A 149 -2.10 -21.47 -31.78
CA VAL A 149 -1.32 -22.33 -30.87
C VAL A 149 -1.70 -23.77 -31.15
N GLN A 150 -0.71 -24.57 -31.59
CA GLN A 150 -0.86 -26.00 -31.81
C GLN A 150 -0.12 -26.75 -30.70
N GLN A 151 -0.83 -27.62 -29.98
CA GLN A 151 -0.20 -28.58 -29.08
C GLN A 151 0.25 -29.78 -29.89
N VAL A 152 1.49 -30.23 -29.66
CA VAL A 152 2.11 -31.41 -30.29
C VAL A 152 2.31 -32.45 -29.21
#